data_ff37d8998b680fcf45f70a9f64040f84
#
_entry.id   ff37d8998b680fcf45f70a9f64040f84
#
_cell.length_a   1.000
_cell.length_b   1.000
_cell.length_c   1.000
_cell.angle_alpha   90.00
_cell.angle_beta   90.00
_cell.angle_gamma   90.00
#
_symmetry.space_group_name_H-M   'P 1'
#
loop_
_entity.id
_entity.type
_entity.pdbx_description
1 polymer ?
#
loop_
_entity_poly.entity_id
_entity_poly.type
_entity_poly.pdbx_seq_one_letter_code
_entity_poly.pdbx_strand_id
1 'polypeptide(L)'
;MKKTILVIDACVRQEESRTRKLLTIALDTMKVQHPDWKFEVLDLNKMDLKYWTTDTLKARDELLMKGDYTAPVFQYGNQFREADGIVVAAPFWDLSIPAVLKVYIENISADGITFKCDESGMHGICKGQWMLFLTTRGGIWADSHMELG
;
A
#
# COMPACT_ATOMS: atom_id res chain seq x y z
N MET A 1 -23.35 -3.78 -4.04
CA MET A 1 -22.66 -2.51 -4.40
C MET A 1 -21.27 -2.84 -4.92
N LYS A 2 -20.93 -2.30 -6.07
CA LYS A 2 -19.61 -2.52 -6.69
C LYS A 2 -18.52 -1.89 -5.82
N LYS A 3 -17.67 -2.72 -5.20
CA LYS A 3 -16.53 -2.26 -4.39
C LYS A 3 -15.27 -2.21 -5.23
N THR A 4 -14.39 -1.27 -4.93
CA THR A 4 -13.04 -1.20 -5.51
C THR A 4 -12.03 -1.69 -4.49
N ILE A 5 -11.32 -2.75 -4.83
CA ILE A 5 -10.24 -3.32 -4.02
C ILE A 5 -8.91 -2.92 -4.65
N LEU A 6 -8.11 -2.18 -3.91
CA LEU A 6 -6.76 -1.82 -4.33
C LEU A 6 -5.80 -2.92 -3.91
N VAL A 7 -5.07 -3.46 -4.88
CA VAL A 7 -4.10 -4.54 -4.70
C VAL A 7 -2.71 -3.97 -4.90
N ILE A 8 -1.88 -4.05 -3.87
CA ILE A 8 -0.51 -3.52 -3.85
C ILE A 8 0.45 -4.71 -3.89
N ASP A 9 1.07 -4.93 -5.04
CA ASP A 9 2.02 -6.01 -5.27
C ASP A 9 3.46 -5.47 -5.15
N ALA A 10 4.10 -5.81 -4.03
CA ALA A 10 5.50 -5.47 -3.73
C ALA A 10 6.44 -6.68 -3.91
N CYS A 11 6.06 -7.66 -4.71
CA CYS A 11 6.81 -8.90 -4.90
C CYS A 11 7.93 -8.71 -5.93
N VAL A 12 9.11 -8.31 -5.48
CA VAL A 12 10.27 -7.96 -6.33
C VAL A 12 10.71 -9.12 -7.24
N ARG A 13 10.61 -10.36 -6.78
CA ARG A 13 10.98 -11.55 -7.59
C ARG A 13 9.95 -11.93 -8.66
N GLN A 14 8.90 -11.15 -8.81
CA GLN A 14 7.87 -11.33 -9.83
C GLN A 14 7.32 -12.77 -9.83
N GLU A 15 7.40 -13.48 -10.96
CA GLU A 15 6.84 -14.84 -11.13
C GLU A 15 7.48 -15.89 -10.19
N GLU A 16 8.70 -15.68 -9.74
CA GLU A 16 9.39 -16.56 -8.78
C GLU A 16 8.95 -16.31 -7.33
N SER A 17 8.19 -15.24 -7.07
CA SER A 17 7.77 -14.88 -5.72
C SER A 17 6.72 -15.84 -5.16
N ARG A 18 7.02 -16.47 -4.02
CA ARG A 18 6.04 -17.27 -3.26
C ARG A 18 4.87 -16.41 -2.77
N THR A 19 5.16 -15.17 -2.36
CA THR A 19 4.13 -14.22 -1.91
C THR A 19 3.19 -13.86 -3.06
N ARG A 20 3.71 -13.68 -4.28
CA ARG A 20 2.88 -13.41 -5.47
C ARG A 20 1.97 -14.59 -5.82
N LYS A 21 2.46 -15.82 -5.67
CA LYS A 21 1.63 -17.02 -5.86
C LYS A 21 0.47 -17.05 -4.86
N LEU A 22 0.74 -16.69 -3.59
CA LEU A 22 -0.29 -16.55 -2.57
C LEU A 22 -1.29 -15.44 -2.92
N LEU A 23 -0.82 -14.30 -3.42
CA LEU A 23 -1.66 -13.20 -3.90
C LEU A 23 -2.59 -13.67 -5.03
N THR A 24 -2.08 -14.39 -6.01
CA THR A 24 -2.88 -14.93 -7.13
C THR A 24 -4.03 -15.79 -6.62
N ILE A 25 -3.76 -16.74 -5.73
CA ILE A 25 -4.78 -17.60 -5.12
C ILE A 25 -5.82 -16.77 -4.36
N ALA A 26 -5.39 -15.81 -3.57
CA ALA A 26 -6.29 -14.95 -2.83
C ALA A 26 -7.21 -14.13 -3.75
N LEU A 27 -6.65 -13.53 -4.80
CA LEU A 27 -7.43 -12.75 -5.77
C LEU A 27 -8.41 -13.61 -6.56
N ASP A 28 -8.01 -14.80 -6.99
CA ASP A 28 -8.91 -15.73 -7.72
C ASP A 28 -10.07 -16.17 -6.83
N THR A 29 -9.79 -16.46 -5.56
CA THR A 29 -10.82 -16.78 -4.57
C THR A 29 -11.80 -15.61 -4.36
N MET A 30 -11.26 -14.40 -4.18
CA MET A 30 -12.07 -13.20 -3.98
C MET A 30 -12.95 -12.89 -5.21
N LYS A 31 -12.43 -13.04 -6.43
CA LYS A 31 -13.18 -12.82 -7.67
C LYS A 31 -14.35 -13.80 -7.82
N VAL A 32 -14.16 -15.05 -7.40
CA VAL A 32 -15.24 -16.06 -7.39
C VAL A 32 -16.30 -15.71 -6.36
N GLN A 33 -15.91 -15.31 -5.16
CA GLN A 33 -16.84 -14.98 -4.08
C GLN A 33 -17.54 -13.62 -4.28
N HIS A 34 -16.88 -12.68 -4.94
CA HIS A 34 -17.34 -11.32 -5.14
C HIS A 34 -17.19 -10.88 -6.62
N PRO A 35 -17.96 -11.42 -7.54
CA PRO A 35 -17.83 -11.17 -8.98
C PRO A 35 -18.14 -9.71 -9.37
N ASP A 36 -18.80 -8.96 -8.51
CA ASP A 36 -19.10 -7.54 -8.68
C ASP A 36 -18.01 -6.59 -8.18
N TRP A 37 -16.96 -7.11 -7.51
CA TRP A 37 -15.85 -6.28 -7.05
C TRP A 37 -14.88 -5.96 -8.21
N LYS A 38 -14.40 -4.72 -8.22
CA LYS A 38 -13.32 -4.28 -9.12
C LYS A 38 -11.99 -4.40 -8.40
N PHE A 39 -11.02 -5.08 -9.01
CA PHE A 39 -9.66 -5.17 -8.49
C PHE A 39 -8.74 -4.27 -9.30
N GLU A 40 -8.09 -3.31 -8.64
CA GLU A 40 -7.07 -2.44 -9.21
C GLU A 40 -5.71 -2.88 -8.70
N VAL A 41 -4.88 -3.42 -9.58
CA VAL A 41 -3.57 -3.99 -9.20
C VAL A 41 -2.46 -3.01 -9.53
N LEU A 42 -1.70 -2.63 -8.51
CA LEU A 42 -0.46 -1.86 -8.62
C LEU A 42 0.73 -2.80 -8.43
N ASP A 43 1.43 -3.12 -9.52
CA ASP A 43 2.73 -3.76 -9.45
C ASP A 43 3.79 -2.68 -9.18
N LEU A 44 4.20 -2.54 -7.93
CA LEU A 44 5.11 -1.46 -7.50
C LEU A 44 6.46 -1.51 -8.22
N ASN A 45 6.87 -2.68 -8.72
CA ASN A 45 8.14 -2.84 -9.43
C ASN A 45 8.09 -2.29 -10.87
N LYS A 46 6.88 -2.05 -11.40
CA LYS A 46 6.65 -1.48 -12.73
C LYS A 46 6.24 -0.01 -12.69
N MET A 47 6.11 0.55 -11.48
CA MET A 47 5.74 1.94 -11.27
C MET A 47 6.98 2.82 -11.14
N ASP A 48 6.89 4.07 -11.61
CA ASP A 48 7.95 5.07 -11.43
C ASP A 48 7.83 5.76 -10.06
N LEU A 49 7.96 4.96 -9.00
CA LEU A 49 7.95 5.46 -7.62
C LEU A 49 9.28 6.12 -7.29
N LYS A 50 9.23 7.32 -6.70
CA LYS A 50 10.41 8.05 -6.26
C LYS A 50 10.40 8.20 -4.74
N TYR A 51 11.55 8.00 -4.10
CA TYR A 51 11.73 8.41 -2.72
C TYR A 51 11.81 9.94 -2.63
N TRP A 52 11.46 10.47 -1.47
CA TRP A 52 11.50 11.91 -1.24
C TRP A 52 12.94 12.41 -1.11
N THR A 53 13.26 13.45 -1.86
CA THR A 53 14.45 14.31 -1.65
C THR A 53 14.01 15.57 -0.94
N THR A 54 14.96 16.38 -0.47
CA THR A 54 14.66 17.67 0.18
C THR A 54 13.79 18.56 -0.72
N ASP A 55 14.12 18.64 -2.00
CA ASP A 55 13.43 19.53 -2.94
C ASP A 55 12.04 19.02 -3.29
N THR A 56 11.89 17.72 -3.57
CA THR A 56 10.60 17.14 -3.90
C THR A 56 9.65 17.12 -2.70
N LEU A 57 10.18 16.93 -1.49
CA LEU A 57 9.39 17.00 -0.26
C LEU A 57 8.87 18.41 -0.01
N LYS A 58 9.71 19.44 -0.17
CA LYS A 58 9.29 20.86 -0.06
C LYS A 58 8.20 21.20 -1.08
N ALA A 59 8.38 20.79 -2.34
CA ALA A 59 7.39 21.03 -3.39
C ALA A 59 6.03 20.37 -3.05
N ARG A 60 6.05 19.14 -2.52
CA ARG A 60 4.84 18.46 -2.04
C ARG A 60 4.17 19.26 -0.90
N ASP A 61 4.96 19.69 0.08
CA ASP A 61 4.44 20.38 1.27
C ASP A 61 3.83 21.74 0.90
N GLU A 62 4.38 22.44 -0.10
CA GLU A 62 3.78 23.67 -0.64
C GLU A 62 2.39 23.41 -1.25
N LEU A 63 2.20 22.29 -1.94
CA LEU A 63 0.89 21.89 -2.48
C LEU A 63 -0.11 21.59 -1.36
N LEU A 64 0.32 20.88 -0.31
CA LEU A 64 -0.50 20.61 0.87
C LEU A 64 -0.93 21.89 1.58
N MET A 65 -0.01 22.84 1.76
CA MET A 65 -0.31 24.16 2.36
C MET A 65 -1.32 24.96 1.54
N LYS A 66 -1.31 24.81 0.22
CA LYS A 66 -2.28 25.44 -0.69
C LYS A 66 -3.62 24.70 -0.76
N GLY A 67 -3.71 23.51 -0.15
CA GLY A 67 -4.89 22.65 -0.26
C GLY A 67 -5.08 22.03 -1.64
N ASP A 68 -4.04 21.97 -2.46
CA ASP A 68 -4.10 21.35 -3.80
C ASP A 68 -3.89 19.85 -3.71
N TYR A 69 -4.89 19.15 -3.20
CA TYR A 69 -4.89 17.68 -3.05
C TYR A 69 -5.10 16.93 -4.38
N THR A 70 -5.35 17.65 -5.48
CA THR A 70 -5.57 17.05 -6.81
C THR A 70 -4.30 16.98 -7.65
N ALA A 71 -3.21 17.57 -7.18
CA ALA A 71 -1.94 17.55 -7.90
C ALA A 71 -1.47 16.10 -8.17
N PRO A 72 -0.81 15.85 -9.33
CA PRO A 72 -0.41 14.49 -9.75
C PRO A 72 0.42 13.73 -8.73
N VAL A 73 1.19 14.42 -7.91
CA VAL A 73 2.03 13.82 -6.84
C VAL A 73 1.17 13.07 -5.80
N PHE A 74 -0.11 13.41 -5.66
CA PHE A 74 -1.04 12.78 -4.70
C PHE A 74 -1.92 11.70 -5.33
N GLN A 75 -1.72 11.36 -6.61
CA GLN A 75 -2.60 10.40 -7.31
C GLN A 75 -2.72 9.05 -6.59
N TYR A 76 -1.61 8.49 -6.08
CA TYR A 76 -1.62 7.21 -5.38
C TYR A 76 -2.23 7.32 -3.98
N GLY A 77 -2.01 8.43 -3.28
CA GLY A 77 -2.67 8.71 -2.00
C GLY A 77 -4.19 8.82 -2.16
N ASN A 78 -4.66 9.53 -3.17
CA ASN A 78 -6.09 9.63 -3.49
C ASN A 78 -6.68 8.27 -3.89
N GLN A 79 -5.98 7.48 -4.72
CA GLN A 79 -6.41 6.13 -5.09
C GLN A 79 -6.53 5.23 -3.84
N PHE A 80 -5.55 5.27 -2.96
CA PHE A 80 -5.56 4.51 -1.69
C PHE A 80 -6.73 4.94 -0.80
N ARG A 81 -6.95 6.24 -0.67
CA ARG A 81 -8.05 6.81 0.13
C ARG A 81 -9.42 6.33 -0.32
N GLU A 82 -9.66 6.24 -1.63
CA GLU A 82 -10.97 5.93 -2.20
C GLU A 82 -11.27 4.42 -2.30
N ALA A 83 -10.28 3.56 -2.08
CA ALA A 83 -10.48 2.11 -2.13
C ALA A 83 -11.38 1.62 -0.99
N ASP A 84 -12.28 0.67 -1.26
CA ASP A 84 -13.17 0.06 -0.26
C ASP A 84 -12.48 -1.00 0.59
N GLY A 85 -11.39 -1.57 0.08
CA GLY A 85 -10.52 -2.52 0.77
C GLY A 85 -9.15 -2.56 0.14
N ILE A 86 -8.17 -3.02 0.91
CA ILE A 86 -6.76 -3.04 0.50
C ILE A 86 -6.24 -4.48 0.60
N VAL A 87 -5.54 -4.93 -0.43
CA VAL A 87 -4.73 -6.16 -0.39
C VAL A 87 -3.28 -5.80 -0.62
N VAL A 88 -2.40 -6.17 0.29
CA VAL A 88 -0.95 -5.95 0.17
C VAL A 88 -0.26 -7.29 0.10
N ALA A 89 0.58 -7.50 -0.90
CA ALA A 89 1.45 -8.66 -1.02
C ALA A 89 2.91 -8.22 -0.96
N ALA A 90 3.60 -8.60 0.11
CA ALA A 90 4.99 -8.23 0.33
C ALA A 90 5.76 -9.37 1.00
N PRO A 91 6.88 -9.86 0.43
CA PRO A 91 7.75 -10.80 1.12
C PRO A 91 8.39 -10.16 2.34
N PHE A 92 8.68 -10.98 3.36
CA PHE A 92 9.43 -10.54 4.53
C PHE A 92 10.93 -10.63 4.23
N TRP A 93 11.58 -9.47 4.08
CA TRP A 93 12.98 -9.32 3.75
C TRP A 93 13.70 -8.46 4.78
N ASP A 94 14.90 -8.89 5.16
CA ASP A 94 15.77 -8.14 6.08
C ASP A 94 15.04 -7.67 7.35
N LEU A 95 14.23 -8.56 7.93
CA LEU A 95 13.39 -8.31 9.10
C LEU A 95 12.33 -7.21 8.88
N SER A 96 11.94 -6.96 7.64
CA SER A 96 11.00 -5.88 7.29
C SER A 96 10.26 -6.19 5.97
N ILE A 97 9.76 -5.15 5.33
CA ILE A 97 9.12 -5.14 4.03
C ILE A 97 10.11 -4.71 2.93
N PRO A 98 9.87 -5.05 1.66
CA PRO A 98 10.70 -4.56 0.55
C PRO A 98 10.72 -3.03 0.49
N ALA A 99 11.88 -2.47 0.14
CA ALA A 99 12.06 -1.01 0.04
C ALA A 99 11.03 -0.33 -0.87
N VAL A 100 10.63 -0.98 -1.97
CA VAL A 100 9.62 -0.44 -2.89
C VAL A 100 8.26 -0.22 -2.20
N LEU A 101 7.88 -1.10 -1.27
CA LEU A 101 6.66 -0.90 -0.49
C LEU A 101 6.80 0.27 0.49
N LYS A 102 7.98 0.44 1.12
CA LYS A 102 8.24 1.58 1.99
C LYS A 102 8.16 2.89 1.22
N VAL A 103 8.75 2.96 0.03
CA VAL A 103 8.64 4.13 -0.86
C VAL A 103 7.18 4.43 -1.21
N TYR A 104 6.40 3.40 -1.55
CA TYR A 104 4.96 3.57 -1.81
C TYR A 104 4.22 4.14 -0.60
N ILE A 105 4.44 3.58 0.60
CA ILE A 105 3.84 4.07 1.84
C ILE A 105 4.18 5.54 2.07
N GLU A 106 5.43 5.95 1.87
CA GLU A 106 5.83 7.35 2.00
C GLU A 106 5.14 8.26 0.97
N ASN A 107 4.93 7.78 -0.26
CA ASN A 107 4.25 8.54 -1.31
C ASN A 107 2.75 8.73 -1.03
N ILE A 108 2.09 7.77 -0.40
CA ILE A 108 0.66 7.89 -0.07
C ILE A 108 0.40 8.61 1.25
N SER A 109 1.42 8.71 2.13
CA SER A 109 1.28 9.33 3.45
C SER A 109 1.29 10.85 3.35
N ALA A 110 0.09 11.45 3.27
CA ALA A 110 -0.08 12.89 3.17
C ALA A 110 -1.26 13.36 4.04
N ASP A 111 -1.01 14.42 4.83
CA ASP A 111 -2.03 15.06 5.67
C ASP A 111 -3.14 15.66 4.79
N GLY A 112 -4.40 15.45 5.17
CA GLY A 112 -5.57 15.83 4.39
C GLY A 112 -5.91 14.87 3.22
N ILE A 113 -5.11 13.82 2.98
CA ILE A 113 -5.35 12.82 1.92
C ILE A 113 -5.62 11.44 2.52
N THR A 114 -4.65 10.83 3.18
CA THR A 114 -4.81 9.48 3.78
C THR A 114 -5.00 9.52 5.29
N PHE A 115 -4.55 10.57 5.92
CA PHE A 115 -4.76 10.84 7.34
C PHE A 115 -4.97 12.35 7.56
N LYS A 116 -5.38 12.70 8.76
CA LYS A 116 -5.50 14.09 9.23
C LYS A 116 -4.94 14.20 10.64
N CYS A 117 -4.18 15.27 10.87
CA CYS A 117 -3.71 15.66 12.20
C CYS A 117 -4.56 16.83 12.71
N ASP A 118 -5.10 16.73 13.91
CA ASP A 118 -5.82 17.80 14.61
C ASP A 118 -5.52 17.75 16.11
N GLU A 119 -6.21 18.57 16.91
CA GLU A 119 -6.01 18.66 18.37
C GLU A 119 -6.26 17.33 19.11
N SER A 120 -7.04 16.41 18.52
CA SER A 120 -7.31 15.08 19.08
C SER A 120 -6.27 14.02 18.68
N GLY A 121 -5.36 14.34 17.77
CA GLY A 121 -4.28 13.47 17.31
C GLY A 121 -4.31 13.17 15.80
N MET A 122 -3.74 12.04 15.42
CA MET A 122 -3.68 11.59 14.04
C MET A 122 -4.80 10.58 13.76
N HIS A 123 -5.59 10.81 12.72
CA HIS A 123 -6.71 9.98 12.31
C HIS A 123 -6.59 9.58 10.85
N GLY A 124 -6.81 8.28 10.54
CA GLY A 124 -6.98 7.83 9.17
C GLY A 124 -8.29 8.36 8.57
N ILE A 125 -8.24 8.85 7.35
CA ILE A 125 -9.42 9.36 6.62
C ILE A 125 -9.72 8.59 5.34
N CYS A 126 -9.12 7.40 5.19
CA CYS A 126 -9.37 6.51 4.07
C CYS A 126 -10.73 5.83 4.18
N LYS A 127 -11.34 5.56 3.02
CA LYS A 127 -12.64 4.89 2.93
C LYS A 127 -12.59 3.42 3.33
N GLY A 128 -11.48 2.74 3.04
CA GLY A 128 -11.28 1.30 3.28
C GLY A 128 -11.37 0.94 4.76
N GLN A 129 -12.14 -0.12 5.06
CA GLN A 129 -12.38 -0.56 6.44
C GLN A 129 -11.60 -1.83 6.80
N TRP A 130 -10.90 -2.43 5.83
CA TRP A 130 -10.13 -3.65 6.04
C TRP A 130 -8.89 -3.68 5.13
N MET A 131 -7.87 -4.40 5.61
CA MET A 131 -6.66 -4.72 4.85
C MET A 131 -6.34 -6.20 5.00
N LEU A 132 -6.02 -6.86 3.88
CA LEU A 132 -5.41 -8.18 3.86
C LEU A 132 -3.92 -8.03 3.54
N PHE A 133 -3.06 -8.41 4.48
CA PHE A 133 -1.61 -8.42 4.28
C PHE A 133 -1.11 -9.85 4.06
N LEU A 134 -0.57 -10.12 2.88
CA LEU A 134 -0.02 -11.41 2.46
C LEU A 134 1.51 -11.33 2.49
N THR A 135 2.13 -12.21 3.26
CA THR A 135 3.59 -12.27 3.37
C THR A 135 4.08 -13.71 3.43
N THR A 136 5.31 -13.94 2.98
CA THR A 136 6.02 -15.21 3.15
C THR A 136 7.42 -14.96 3.70
N ARG A 137 7.90 -15.86 4.54
CA ARG A 137 9.20 -15.80 5.21
C ARG A 137 10.08 -16.97 4.81
N GLY A 138 11.39 -16.84 4.95
CA GLY A 138 12.38 -17.86 4.60
C GLY A 138 12.57 -18.97 5.63
N GLY A 139 11.97 -18.89 6.82
CA GLY A 139 12.19 -19.84 7.91
C GLY A 139 10.96 -20.01 8.81
N ILE A 140 11.09 -20.91 9.82
CA ILE A 140 10.10 -21.07 10.90
C ILE A 140 10.46 -20.06 11.99
N TRP A 141 9.58 -19.09 12.22
CA TRP A 141 9.80 -17.98 13.15
C TRP A 141 8.99 -18.09 14.44
N ALA A 142 8.02 -19.05 14.51
CA ALA A 142 7.10 -19.17 15.63
C ALA A 142 7.79 -19.41 17.00
N ASP A 143 9.00 -19.96 17.00
CA ASP A 143 9.78 -20.24 18.21
C ASP A 143 11.09 -19.43 18.29
N SER A 144 11.30 -18.46 17.41
CA SER A 144 12.49 -17.62 17.44
C SER A 144 12.28 -16.41 18.34
N HIS A 145 13.19 -16.19 19.30
CA HIS A 145 13.24 -14.98 20.12
C HIS A 145 13.57 -13.71 19.31
N MET A 146 13.58 -13.80 17.97
CA MET A 146 13.85 -12.71 17.04
C MET A 146 12.60 -12.19 16.36
N GLU A 147 11.42 -12.31 16.98
CA GLU A 147 10.23 -11.61 16.50
C GLU A 147 10.38 -10.10 16.75
N LEU A 148 10.87 -9.43 15.75
CA LEU A 148 10.85 -7.97 15.72
C LEU A 148 9.56 -7.51 15.03
N GLY A 149 8.59 -7.10 15.82
CA GLY A 149 7.41 -6.36 15.42
C GLY A 149 6.20 -7.16 15.06
#